data_8a7dd87c53639067bb334f834d071348
#
_entry.id   8a7dd87c53639067bb334f834d071348
#
_cell.length_a   1.000
_cell.length_b   1.000
_cell.length_c   1.000
_cell.angle_alpha   90.00
_cell.angle_beta   90.00
_cell.angle_gamma   90.00
#
_symmetry.space_group_name_H-M   'P 1'
#
loop_
_entity.id
_entity.type
_entity.pdbx_description
1 polymer ?
#
loop_
_entity_poly.entity_id
_entity_poly.type
_entity_poly.pdbx_seq_one_letter_code
_entity_poly.pdbx_strand_id
1 'polypeptide(L)'
;MKDKESINLMEIRTNKPPSVYVVQEIAGTREGRPKFNIMGAAQYGNLKFLLDERSQIIFSPGPLIFKLRSGLKHFKPTDYLLLTGDPAIIGVTCSIVSEYTNGKFNLLKWDKQERRYYPIEINLYETGATNDDRL
;
A
#
# COMPACT_ATOMS: atom_id res chain seq x y z
N MET A 1 37.97 -3.16 3.32
CA MET A 1 37.39 -3.71 4.52
C MET A 1 36.24 -2.88 5.06
N LYS A 2 36.39 -1.55 5.08
CA LYS A 2 35.26 -0.68 5.39
C LYS A 2 34.11 -0.89 4.42
N ASP A 3 34.43 -1.22 3.18
CA ASP A 3 33.43 -1.43 2.15
C ASP A 3 32.58 -2.69 2.40
N LYS A 4 33.19 -3.73 3.00
CA LYS A 4 32.46 -4.93 3.36
C LYS A 4 31.44 -4.68 4.44
N GLU A 5 31.79 -3.91 5.45
CA GLU A 5 30.87 -3.57 6.53
C GLU A 5 29.74 -2.69 6.03
N SER A 6 30.06 -1.71 5.18
CA SER A 6 29.04 -0.86 4.58
C SER A 6 28.07 -1.65 3.71
N ILE A 7 28.58 -2.60 2.94
CA ILE A 7 27.75 -3.47 2.10
C ILE A 7 26.84 -4.33 2.97
N ASN A 8 27.37 -4.91 4.03
CA ASN A 8 26.56 -5.74 4.95
C ASN A 8 25.46 -4.94 5.62
N LEU A 9 25.75 -3.70 6.03
CA LEU A 9 24.74 -2.82 6.61
C LEU A 9 23.66 -2.45 5.60
N MET A 10 24.04 -2.22 4.36
CA MET A 10 23.08 -1.93 3.31
C MET A 10 22.22 -3.15 3.01
N GLU A 11 22.81 -4.34 2.96
CA GLU A 11 22.05 -5.57 2.76
C GLU A 11 21.07 -5.81 3.90
N ILE A 12 21.48 -5.59 5.13
CA ILE A 12 20.61 -5.71 6.29
C ILE A 12 19.44 -4.73 6.19
N ARG A 13 19.70 -3.49 5.76
CA ARG A 13 18.65 -2.49 5.58
C ARG A 13 17.71 -2.83 4.44
N THR A 14 18.24 -3.36 3.33
CA THR A 14 17.43 -3.74 2.18
C THR A 14 16.67 -5.03 2.42
N ASN A 15 17.15 -5.88 3.35
CA ASN A 15 16.50 -7.14 3.68
C ASN A 15 15.45 -7.00 4.78
N LYS A 16 15.16 -5.79 5.22
CA LYS A 16 14.05 -5.57 6.14
C LYS A 16 12.75 -5.99 5.47
N PRO A 17 11.85 -6.66 6.20
CA PRO A 17 10.57 -7.02 5.63
C PRO A 17 9.85 -5.77 5.14
N PRO A 18 9.14 -5.86 4.02
CA PRO A 18 8.35 -4.74 3.56
C PRO A 18 7.22 -4.42 4.52
N SER A 19 6.59 -3.28 4.33
CA SER A 19 5.41 -2.88 5.07
C SER A 19 4.18 -2.99 4.18
N VAL A 20 3.06 -3.32 4.80
CA VAL A 20 1.76 -3.29 4.14
C VAL A 20 1.01 -2.10 4.72
N TYR A 21 0.83 -1.07 3.91
CA TYR A 21 0.10 0.13 4.31
C TYR A 21 -1.37 -0.08 4.06
N VAL A 22 -2.14 -0.18 5.13
CA VAL A 22 -3.59 -0.30 5.07
C VAL A 22 -4.16 1.11 5.01
N VAL A 23 -4.87 1.42 3.93
CA VAL A 23 -5.33 2.80 3.69
C VAL A 23 -6.19 3.29 4.82
N GLN A 24 -7.19 2.51 5.21
CA GLN A 24 -8.11 2.89 6.26
C GLN A 24 -8.52 1.67 7.07
N GLU A 25 -8.57 1.83 8.38
CA GLU A 25 -9.10 0.76 9.23
C GLU A 25 -10.57 0.53 8.91
N ILE A 26 -10.96 -0.73 8.91
CA ILE A 26 -12.34 -1.11 8.67
C ILE A 26 -12.97 -1.48 10.01
N ALA A 27 -14.14 -0.92 10.28
CA ALA A 27 -14.87 -1.21 11.49
C ALA A 27 -15.11 -2.71 11.62
N GLY A 28 -14.90 -3.23 12.82
CA GLY A 28 -15.22 -4.60 13.12
C GLY A 28 -16.73 -4.82 13.19
N THR A 29 -17.11 -6.09 13.20
CA THR A 29 -18.48 -6.48 13.43
C THR A 29 -18.86 -6.21 14.90
N ARG A 30 -20.14 -6.41 15.25
CA ARG A 30 -20.61 -6.28 16.63
C ARG A 30 -19.86 -7.18 17.61
N GLU A 31 -19.37 -8.32 17.14
CA GLU A 31 -18.60 -9.25 17.94
C GLU A 31 -17.10 -8.91 17.98
N GLY A 32 -16.71 -7.73 17.49
CA GLY A 32 -15.33 -7.32 17.47
C GLY A 32 -14.49 -8.02 16.40
N ARG A 33 -15.11 -8.75 15.50
CA ARG A 33 -14.40 -9.41 14.42
C ARG A 33 -14.18 -8.43 13.27
N PRO A 34 -12.99 -8.38 12.67
CA PRO A 34 -12.79 -7.51 11.52
C PRO A 34 -13.64 -7.96 10.35
N LYS A 35 -14.16 -6.99 9.60
CA LYS A 35 -15.02 -7.24 8.45
C LYS A 35 -14.28 -8.02 7.35
N PHE A 36 -12.96 -7.83 7.26
CA PHE A 36 -12.10 -8.54 6.35
C PHE A 36 -10.97 -9.19 7.13
N ASN A 37 -10.46 -10.32 6.65
CA ASN A 37 -9.33 -10.96 7.27
C ASN A 37 -8.04 -10.24 6.92
N ILE A 38 -7.80 -9.11 7.58
CA ILE A 38 -6.60 -8.30 7.36
C ILE A 38 -5.33 -9.05 7.76
N MET A 39 -5.44 -9.95 8.71
CA MET A 39 -4.28 -10.71 9.19
C MET A 39 -3.62 -11.53 8.09
N GLY A 40 -4.38 -11.92 7.07
CA GLY A 40 -3.80 -12.60 5.91
C GLY A 40 -2.82 -11.74 5.14
N ALA A 41 -2.96 -10.43 5.22
CA ALA A 41 -2.03 -9.51 4.57
C ALA A 41 -0.69 -9.41 5.30
N ALA A 42 -0.64 -9.79 6.58
CA ALA A 42 0.57 -9.70 7.39
C ALA A 42 1.69 -10.62 6.87
N GLN A 43 1.35 -11.64 6.08
CA GLN A 43 2.37 -12.49 5.48
C GLN A 43 3.23 -11.74 4.45
N TYR A 44 2.75 -10.61 3.96
CA TYR A 44 3.48 -9.79 2.98
C TYR A 44 4.33 -8.73 3.64
N GLY A 45 4.13 -8.44 4.91
CA GLY A 45 4.92 -7.45 5.61
C GLY A 45 4.23 -6.92 6.85
N ASN A 46 4.86 -5.96 7.51
CA ASN A 46 4.33 -5.35 8.72
C ASN A 46 3.15 -4.45 8.37
N LEU A 47 2.03 -4.64 9.06
CA LEU A 47 0.84 -3.82 8.83
C LEU A 47 1.03 -2.43 9.43
N LYS A 48 0.74 -1.42 8.63
CA LYS A 48 0.74 -0.02 9.05
C LYS A 48 -0.57 0.61 8.60
N PHE A 49 -1.32 1.16 9.53
CA PHE A 49 -2.61 1.77 9.25
C PHE A 49 -2.42 3.27 9.03
N LEU A 50 -2.92 3.78 7.90
CA LEU A 50 -2.78 5.20 7.57
C LEU A 50 -3.85 6.04 8.24
N LEU A 51 -5.09 5.61 8.17
CA LEU A 51 -6.24 6.36 8.69
C LEU A 51 -7.12 5.45 9.53
N ASP A 52 -7.82 6.05 10.50
CA ASP A 52 -8.81 5.31 11.27
C ASP A 52 -10.11 5.15 10.48
N GLU A 53 -11.02 4.35 11.02
CA GLU A 53 -12.28 4.01 10.37
C GLU A 53 -13.22 5.19 10.19
N ARG A 54 -13.01 6.27 10.96
CA ARG A 54 -13.88 7.45 10.96
C ARG A 54 -13.41 8.55 10.01
N SER A 55 -12.22 8.40 9.45
CA SER A 55 -11.67 9.42 8.54
C SER A 55 -12.55 9.56 7.30
N GLN A 56 -12.83 10.79 6.92
CA GLN A 56 -13.68 11.10 5.77
C GLN A 56 -13.15 12.32 5.03
N ILE A 57 -13.34 12.34 3.71
CA ILE A 57 -13.16 13.54 2.91
C ILE A 57 -14.55 14.13 2.70
N ILE A 58 -14.85 15.24 3.39
CA ILE A 58 -16.18 15.85 3.27
C ILE A 58 -16.09 17.11 2.41
N PHE A 59 -15.59 18.21 2.96
CA PHE A 59 -15.56 19.49 2.26
C PHE A 59 -14.15 19.99 1.98
N SER A 60 -13.19 19.59 2.80
CA SER A 60 -11.81 20.04 2.67
C SER A 60 -10.86 18.87 2.79
N PRO A 61 -10.26 18.44 1.69
CA PRO A 61 -9.35 17.28 1.73
C PRO A 61 -7.97 17.60 2.29
N GLY A 62 -7.61 18.89 2.44
CA GLY A 62 -6.26 19.29 2.81
C GLY A 62 -5.68 18.60 4.04
N PRO A 63 -6.38 18.62 5.20
CA PRO A 63 -5.85 17.96 6.40
C PRO A 63 -5.65 16.46 6.22
N LEU A 64 -6.54 15.81 5.48
CA LEU A 64 -6.45 14.39 5.22
C LEU A 64 -5.24 14.08 4.31
N ILE A 65 -5.04 14.90 3.29
CA ILE A 65 -3.88 14.75 2.40
C ILE A 65 -2.59 14.90 3.19
N PHE A 66 -2.53 15.89 4.08
CA PHE A 66 -1.36 16.07 4.94
C PHE A 66 -1.08 14.82 5.79
N LYS A 67 -2.13 14.26 6.38
CA LYS A 67 -2.00 13.06 7.21
C LYS A 67 -1.53 11.86 6.38
N LEU A 68 -2.08 11.70 5.19
CA LEU A 68 -1.66 10.63 4.29
C LEU A 68 -0.20 10.79 3.86
N ARG A 69 0.20 12.01 3.50
CA ARG A 69 1.59 12.26 3.13
C ARG A 69 2.56 11.97 4.27
N SER A 70 2.18 12.34 5.48
CA SER A 70 2.99 12.06 6.66
C SER A 70 3.14 10.56 6.90
N GLY A 71 2.05 9.83 6.76
CA GLY A 71 2.07 8.38 6.95
C GLY A 71 2.84 7.63 5.87
N LEU A 72 2.88 8.18 4.67
CA LEU A 72 3.47 7.53 3.50
C LEU A 72 4.89 7.98 3.20
N LYS A 73 5.45 8.90 3.97
CA LYS A 73 6.75 9.50 3.63
C LYS A 73 7.89 8.50 3.53
N HIS A 74 7.76 7.34 4.16
CA HIS A 74 8.78 6.28 4.10
C HIS A 74 8.35 5.10 3.22
N PHE A 75 7.28 5.27 2.45
CA PHE A 75 6.82 4.23 1.54
C PHE A 75 7.89 3.96 0.48
N LYS A 76 8.18 2.68 0.27
CA LYS A 76 9.17 2.21 -0.70
C LYS A 76 8.51 1.40 -1.80
N PRO A 77 9.13 1.34 -2.99
CA PRO A 77 8.56 0.52 -4.08
C PRO A 77 8.39 -0.96 -3.72
N THR A 78 9.10 -1.46 -2.71
CA THR A 78 8.96 -2.84 -2.24
C THR A 78 7.84 -3.03 -1.24
N ASP A 79 7.25 -1.94 -0.74
CA ASP A 79 6.11 -2.02 0.17
C ASP A 79 4.82 -2.30 -0.61
N TYR A 80 3.76 -2.58 0.14
CA TYR A 80 2.46 -2.89 -0.44
C TYR A 80 1.42 -1.90 0.07
N LEU A 81 0.44 -1.62 -0.78
CA LEU A 81 -0.69 -0.79 -0.42
C LEU A 81 -1.96 -1.64 -0.46
N LEU A 82 -2.63 -1.74 0.67
CA LEU A 82 -3.88 -2.48 0.79
C LEU A 82 -5.05 -1.50 0.77
N LEU A 83 -5.88 -1.62 -0.26
CA LEU A 83 -6.91 -0.63 -0.58
C LEU A 83 -8.19 -0.93 0.20
N THR A 84 -8.33 -0.32 1.36
CA THR A 84 -9.50 -0.47 2.23
C THR A 84 -10.11 0.89 2.52
N GLY A 85 -11.42 0.91 2.71
CA GLY A 85 -12.13 2.10 3.17
C GLY A 85 -12.81 2.89 2.05
N ASP A 86 -12.88 4.19 2.24
CA ASP A 86 -13.57 5.11 1.33
C ASP A 86 -12.85 5.17 -0.02
N PRO A 87 -13.58 4.95 -1.14
CA PRO A 87 -12.97 5.03 -2.47
C PRO A 87 -12.27 6.35 -2.76
N ALA A 88 -12.79 7.47 -2.27
CA ALA A 88 -12.15 8.77 -2.47
C ALA A 88 -10.79 8.83 -1.77
N ILE A 89 -10.72 8.30 -0.56
CA ILE A 89 -9.47 8.24 0.19
C ILE A 89 -8.48 7.31 -0.52
N ILE A 90 -8.96 6.18 -0.99
CA ILE A 90 -8.13 5.22 -1.75
C ILE A 90 -7.51 5.91 -2.97
N GLY A 91 -8.32 6.64 -3.72
CA GLY A 91 -7.84 7.35 -4.91
C GLY A 91 -6.74 8.35 -4.58
N VAL A 92 -6.94 9.16 -3.55
CA VAL A 92 -5.94 10.14 -3.12
C VAL A 92 -4.67 9.43 -2.66
N THR A 93 -4.81 8.36 -1.89
CA THR A 93 -3.66 7.61 -1.39
C THR A 93 -2.83 7.03 -2.54
N CYS A 94 -3.48 6.43 -3.52
CA CYS A 94 -2.79 5.89 -4.69
C CYS A 94 -2.05 6.98 -5.45
N SER A 95 -2.66 8.16 -5.57
CA SER A 95 -2.02 9.30 -6.23
C SER A 95 -0.75 9.73 -5.52
N ILE A 96 -0.79 9.78 -4.18
CA ILE A 96 0.38 10.16 -3.38
C ILE A 96 1.48 9.10 -3.52
N VAL A 97 1.13 7.83 -3.40
CA VAL A 97 2.10 6.74 -3.54
C VAL A 97 2.74 6.77 -4.93
N SER A 98 1.95 7.05 -5.95
CA SER A 98 2.46 7.16 -7.31
C SER A 98 3.51 8.27 -7.44
N GLU A 99 3.29 9.41 -6.78
CA GLU A 99 4.30 10.48 -6.77
C GLU A 99 5.59 10.02 -6.11
N TYR A 100 5.48 9.35 -4.96
CA TYR A 100 6.65 8.94 -4.19
C TYR A 100 7.48 7.84 -4.85
N THR A 101 6.85 7.05 -5.69
CA THR A 101 7.47 5.87 -6.31
C THR A 101 7.65 6.01 -7.82
N ASN A 102 7.39 7.18 -8.38
CA ASN A 102 7.44 7.40 -9.82
C ASN A 102 6.55 6.41 -10.58
N GLY A 103 5.36 6.17 -10.04
CA GLY A 103 4.36 5.33 -10.69
C GLY A 103 4.61 3.83 -10.61
N LYS A 104 5.54 3.39 -9.77
CA LYS A 104 5.87 1.96 -9.62
C LYS A 104 5.66 1.53 -8.18
N PHE A 105 4.63 0.76 -7.92
CA PHE A 105 4.30 0.32 -6.57
C PHE A 105 3.47 -0.95 -6.60
N ASN A 106 3.38 -1.60 -5.45
CA ASN A 106 2.64 -2.85 -5.32
C ASN A 106 1.33 -2.63 -4.57
N LEU A 107 0.27 -3.24 -5.08
CA LEU A 107 -1.01 -3.33 -4.39
C LEU A 107 -1.19 -4.74 -3.86
N LEU A 108 -1.95 -4.87 -2.78
CA LEU A 108 -2.49 -6.17 -2.36
C LEU A 108 -3.98 -6.19 -2.66
N LYS A 109 -4.41 -7.24 -3.30
CA LYS A 109 -5.82 -7.43 -3.64
C LYS A 109 -6.35 -8.70 -3.01
N TRP A 110 -7.58 -8.64 -2.48
CA TRP A 110 -8.26 -9.79 -1.92
C TRP A 110 -8.94 -10.59 -3.03
N ASP A 111 -8.63 -11.89 -3.08
CA ASP A 111 -9.28 -12.81 -4.00
C ASP A 111 -10.41 -13.52 -3.26
N LYS A 112 -11.65 -13.25 -3.66
CA LYS A 112 -12.83 -13.81 -3.02
C LYS A 112 -12.94 -15.32 -3.20
N GLN A 113 -12.50 -15.82 -4.33
CA GLN A 113 -12.61 -17.26 -4.64
C GLN A 113 -11.58 -18.06 -3.85
N GLU A 114 -10.32 -17.60 -3.87
CA GLU A 114 -9.23 -18.30 -3.20
C GLU A 114 -9.11 -17.91 -1.73
N ARG A 115 -9.83 -16.87 -1.29
CA ARG A 115 -9.80 -16.33 0.08
C ARG A 115 -8.40 -16.03 0.55
N ARG A 116 -7.65 -15.33 -0.29
CA ARG A 116 -6.30 -14.92 0.04
C ARG A 116 -5.97 -13.60 -0.65
N TYR A 117 -4.93 -12.94 -0.13
CA TYR A 117 -4.39 -11.77 -0.79
C TYR A 117 -3.38 -12.18 -1.84
N TYR A 118 -3.29 -11.38 -2.88
CA TYR A 118 -2.24 -11.54 -3.88
C TYR A 118 -1.72 -10.18 -4.30
N PRO A 119 -0.42 -10.09 -4.62
CA PRO A 119 0.18 -8.82 -5.00
C PRO A 119 -0.05 -8.52 -6.47
N ILE A 120 -0.18 -7.23 -6.76
CA ILE A 120 -0.25 -6.72 -8.12
C ILE A 120 0.82 -5.65 -8.24
N GLU A 121 1.73 -5.83 -9.20
CA GLU A 121 2.74 -4.81 -9.49
C GLU A 121 2.15 -3.78 -10.45
N ILE A 122 2.20 -2.52 -10.03
CA ILE A 122 1.74 -1.40 -10.85
C ILE A 122 2.95 -0.67 -11.42
N ASN A 123 2.93 -0.47 -12.71
CA ASN A 123 3.88 0.40 -13.39
C ASN A 123 3.08 1.27 -14.35
N LEU A 124 2.87 2.52 -13.98
CA LEU A 124 2.04 3.43 -14.77
C LEU A 124 2.69 3.82 -16.10
N TYR A 125 3.96 3.51 -16.28
CA TYR A 125 4.68 3.82 -17.51
C TYR A 125 4.77 2.64 -18.46
N GLU A 126 4.18 1.49 -18.09
CA GLU A 126 4.04 0.41 -19.06
C GLU A 126 3.16 0.88 -20.20
N THR A 127 3.59 0.59 -21.42
CA THR A 127 2.82 1.00 -22.58
C THR A 127 1.50 0.25 -22.69
N GLY A 128 1.40 -0.90 -22.01
CA GLY A 128 0.24 -1.77 -22.17
C GLY A 128 0.14 -2.36 -23.57
N ALA A 129 1.12 -2.09 -24.41
CA ALA A 129 1.07 -2.51 -25.81
C ALA A 129 1.20 -4.03 -25.89
N THR A 130 0.21 -4.65 -26.46
CA THR A 130 0.24 -6.06 -26.84
C THR A 130 0.28 -6.12 -28.36
N ASN A 131 0.41 -7.32 -28.92
CA ASN A 131 0.36 -7.48 -30.37
C ASN A 131 -0.96 -6.97 -30.95
N ASP A 132 -2.05 -7.05 -30.18
CA ASP A 132 -3.35 -6.58 -30.61
C ASP A 132 -3.41 -5.05 -30.66
N ASP A 133 -2.73 -4.38 -29.75
CA ASP A 133 -2.70 -2.91 -29.70
C ASP A 133 -1.92 -2.30 -30.86
N ARG A 134 -1.16 -3.10 -31.57
CA ARG A 134 -0.37 -2.62 -32.71
C ARG A 134 -1.10 -2.70 -34.03
N LEU A 135 -2.27 -3.26 -33.98
CA LEU A 135 -3.14 -3.33 -35.16
C LEU A 135 -4.00 -2.06 -35.29
#